data_435cbec5f10a729a5744e4f0c2c3c48a
#
_entry.id   435cbec5f10a729a5744e4f0c2c3c48a
#
_cell.length_a   1.000
_cell.length_b   1.000
_cell.length_c   1.000
_cell.angle_alpha   90.00
_cell.angle_beta   90.00
_cell.angle_gamma   90.00
#
_symmetry.space_group_name_H-M   'P 1'
#
loop_
_entity.id
_entity.type
_entity.pdbx_description
1 polymer ?
#
loop_
_entity_poly.entity_id
_entity_poly.type
_entity_poly.pdbx_seq_one_letter_code
_entity_poly.pdbx_strand_id
1 'polypeptide(L)'
;YSKDQALSQSKKFLKELNVQTVDYPNTAMAAQYISAQQDVHKAAIGAKENAELYGLKVLATNIQENATNTTRFLVIGLKPQMQGNRFSMVLSVKHESGALAKIIDCIAKNGLNMESIQSRPMKNKPFEYFFFVEIEGDMSKANDCIREVQSVCESVKVLGAYTLKEEK
;
A
#
# COMPACT_ATOMS: atom_id res chain seq x y z
N TYR A 1 24.61 1.47 -0.54
CA TYR A 1 23.76 1.68 -1.71
C TYR A 1 22.38 1.12 -1.44
N SER A 2 21.32 1.89 -1.59
CA SER A 2 19.94 1.42 -1.58
C SER A 2 18.99 2.54 -1.98
N LYS A 3 17.69 2.24 -2.10
CA LYS A 3 16.66 3.25 -2.26
C LYS A 3 16.59 4.15 -1.01
N ASP A 4 16.39 5.45 -1.19
CA ASP A 4 16.31 6.48 -0.14
C ASP A 4 15.46 6.05 1.06
N GLN A 5 14.28 5.46 0.81
CA GLN A 5 13.41 4.96 1.87
C GLN A 5 14.06 3.88 2.76
N ALA A 6 14.81 2.94 2.18
CA ALA A 6 15.51 1.90 2.93
C ALA A 6 16.72 2.47 3.70
N LEU A 7 17.43 3.44 3.11
CA LEU A 7 18.51 4.16 3.78
C LEU A 7 18.00 4.94 4.99
N SER A 8 16.87 5.66 4.84
CA SER A 8 16.27 6.42 5.93
C SER A 8 15.75 5.53 7.07
N GLN A 9 15.20 4.36 6.75
CA GLN A 9 14.76 3.36 7.73
C GLN A 9 15.89 2.69 8.50
N SER A 10 17.12 2.75 8.00
CA SER A 10 18.31 2.18 8.60
C SER A 10 19.31 3.24 9.08
N LYS A 11 18.86 4.48 9.23
CA LYS A 11 19.72 5.65 9.47
C LYS A 11 20.57 5.51 10.74
N LYS A 12 20.00 5.00 11.83
CA LYS A 12 20.73 4.82 13.09
C LYS A 12 21.88 3.84 12.92
N PHE A 13 21.62 2.67 12.35
CA PHE A 13 22.66 1.66 12.07
C PHE A 13 23.75 2.20 11.16
N LEU A 14 23.40 2.90 10.07
CA LEU A 14 24.36 3.49 9.14
C LEU A 14 25.21 4.59 9.79
N LYS A 15 24.63 5.37 10.68
CA LYS A 15 25.35 6.39 11.44
C LYS A 15 26.37 5.78 12.42
N GLU A 16 26.03 4.68 13.08
CA GLU A 16 26.93 3.96 13.97
C GLU A 16 28.13 3.37 13.21
N LEU A 17 27.92 2.93 11.97
CA LEU A 17 29.00 2.44 11.09
C LEU A 17 29.83 3.57 10.45
N ASN A 18 29.40 4.82 10.54
CA ASN A 18 30.05 5.98 9.95
C ASN A 18 30.35 5.82 8.45
N VAL A 19 29.38 5.30 7.68
CA VAL A 19 29.53 5.03 6.24
C VAL A 19 28.81 6.08 5.39
N GLN A 20 29.28 6.28 4.16
CA GLN A 20 28.57 7.10 3.17
C GLN A 20 27.40 6.32 2.57
N THR A 21 26.28 7.00 2.40
CA THR A 21 25.08 6.44 1.75
C THR A 21 24.96 6.94 0.32
N VAL A 22 24.52 6.05 -0.57
CA VAL A 22 24.28 6.38 -1.98
C VAL A 22 22.89 5.93 -2.34
N ASP A 23 22.06 6.88 -2.79
CA ASP A 23 20.70 6.59 -3.27
C ASP A 23 20.73 5.82 -4.59
N TYR A 24 19.83 4.84 -4.70
CA TYR A 24 19.70 3.97 -5.86
C TYR A 24 18.24 3.76 -6.22
N PRO A 25 17.88 3.52 -7.49
CA PRO A 25 16.48 3.45 -7.91
C PRO A 25 15.61 2.44 -7.15
N ASN A 26 16.18 1.29 -6.78
CA ASN A 26 15.57 0.32 -5.90
C ASN A 26 16.60 -0.59 -5.23
N THR A 27 16.18 -1.34 -4.23
CA THR A 27 17.04 -2.19 -3.38
C THR A 27 17.64 -3.37 -4.15
N ALA A 28 16.90 -3.97 -5.07
CA ALA A 28 17.36 -5.11 -5.88
C ALA A 28 18.43 -4.67 -6.89
N MET A 29 18.22 -3.53 -7.56
CA MET A 29 19.23 -2.95 -8.46
C MET A 29 20.51 -2.55 -7.71
N ALA A 30 20.40 -2.07 -6.49
CA ALA A 30 21.55 -1.78 -5.64
C ALA A 30 22.36 -3.07 -5.36
N ALA A 31 21.69 -4.15 -4.98
CA ALA A 31 22.33 -5.46 -4.77
C ALA A 31 22.99 -5.99 -6.05
N GLN A 32 22.30 -5.92 -7.18
CA GLN A 32 22.85 -6.32 -8.49
C GLN A 32 24.11 -5.51 -8.84
N TYR A 33 24.07 -4.20 -8.63
CA TYR A 33 25.23 -3.32 -8.87
C TYR A 33 26.42 -3.72 -8.01
N ILE A 34 26.24 -3.94 -6.70
CA ILE A 34 27.33 -4.35 -5.81
C ILE A 34 27.92 -5.70 -6.24
N SER A 35 27.09 -6.66 -6.61
CA SER A 35 27.53 -7.95 -7.11
C SER A 35 28.41 -7.80 -8.37
N ALA A 36 28.03 -6.93 -9.31
CA ALA A 36 28.80 -6.69 -10.53
C ALA A 36 30.12 -5.96 -10.29
N GLN A 37 30.19 -5.10 -9.27
CA GLN A 37 31.40 -4.30 -8.98
C GLN A 37 32.51 -5.12 -8.33
N GLN A 38 32.21 -6.19 -7.61
CA GLN A 38 33.18 -7.01 -6.86
C GLN A 38 34.10 -6.17 -5.92
N ASP A 39 33.56 -5.04 -5.44
CA ASP A 39 34.29 -4.10 -4.58
C ASP A 39 33.95 -4.34 -3.12
N VAL A 40 34.92 -4.80 -2.33
CA VAL A 40 34.73 -5.12 -0.90
C VAL A 40 34.40 -3.91 -0.01
N HIS A 41 34.60 -2.69 -0.53
CA HIS A 41 34.28 -1.45 0.19
C HIS A 41 32.83 -0.97 -0.06
N LYS A 42 32.05 -1.71 -0.84
CA LYS A 42 30.67 -1.38 -1.18
C LYS A 42 29.71 -2.43 -0.64
N ALA A 43 28.58 -1.98 -0.12
CA ALA A 43 27.50 -2.83 0.36
C ALA A 43 26.14 -2.30 -0.08
N ALA A 44 25.14 -3.18 -0.16
CA ALA A 44 23.76 -2.80 -0.43
C ALA A 44 22.88 -3.12 0.78
N ILE A 45 21.82 -2.32 0.97
CA ILE A 45 20.72 -2.64 1.87
C ILE A 45 19.55 -3.14 1.02
N GLY A 46 18.99 -4.30 1.37
CA GLY A 46 17.88 -4.89 0.63
C GLY A 46 17.31 -6.09 1.36
N ALA A 47 16.37 -6.77 0.72
CA ALA A 47 15.83 -8.03 1.22
C ALA A 47 16.91 -9.12 1.21
N LYS A 48 16.81 -10.07 2.15
CA LYS A 48 17.80 -11.16 2.30
C LYS A 48 17.88 -12.03 1.03
N GLU A 49 16.77 -12.22 0.35
CA GLU A 49 16.65 -12.98 -0.89
C GLU A 49 17.52 -12.42 -2.02
N ASN A 50 17.77 -11.11 -2.02
CA ASN A 50 18.69 -10.49 -2.98
C ASN A 50 20.14 -10.97 -2.80
N ALA A 51 20.54 -11.34 -1.59
CA ALA A 51 21.88 -11.86 -1.35
C ALA A 51 22.06 -13.24 -2.03
N GLU A 52 21.06 -14.12 -1.91
CA GLU A 52 21.08 -15.43 -2.57
C GLU A 52 21.04 -15.28 -4.10
N LEU A 53 20.16 -14.40 -4.59
CA LEU A 53 19.98 -14.17 -6.03
C LEU A 53 21.24 -13.64 -6.73
N TYR A 54 21.99 -12.76 -6.06
CA TYR A 54 23.14 -12.07 -6.64
C TYR A 54 24.49 -12.56 -6.10
N GLY A 55 24.51 -13.67 -5.35
CA GLY A 55 25.74 -14.26 -4.80
C GLY A 55 26.48 -13.35 -3.80
N LEU A 56 25.73 -12.58 -3.01
CA LEU A 56 26.27 -11.67 -2.01
C LEU A 56 26.22 -12.29 -0.62
N LYS A 57 27.15 -11.88 0.23
CA LYS A 57 27.19 -12.27 1.65
C LYS A 57 26.31 -11.33 2.47
N VAL A 58 25.41 -11.88 3.31
CA VAL A 58 24.67 -11.10 4.31
C VAL A 58 25.62 -10.72 5.44
N LEU A 59 25.79 -9.42 5.70
CA LEU A 59 26.67 -8.87 6.73
C LEU A 59 25.93 -8.58 8.03
N ALA A 60 24.66 -8.10 7.94
CA ALA A 60 23.80 -7.80 9.08
C ALA A 60 22.34 -8.00 8.70
N THR A 61 21.49 -8.28 9.68
CA THR A 61 20.04 -8.44 9.54
C THR A 61 19.31 -7.55 10.55
N ASN A 62 18.03 -7.27 10.30
CA ASN A 62 17.19 -6.48 11.20
C ASN A 62 17.76 -5.08 11.51
N ILE A 63 18.31 -4.43 10.50
CA ILE A 63 18.96 -3.11 10.62
C ILE A 63 17.97 -1.94 10.57
N GLN A 64 16.70 -2.19 10.27
CA GLN A 64 15.65 -1.18 10.24
C GLN A 64 15.27 -0.72 11.66
N GLU A 65 15.01 0.58 11.80
CA GLU A 65 14.62 1.19 13.09
C GLU A 65 13.19 0.82 13.50
N ASN A 66 12.31 0.59 12.52
CA ASN A 66 10.92 0.26 12.77
C ASN A 66 10.61 -1.16 12.26
N ALA A 67 10.34 -2.07 13.20
CA ALA A 67 9.97 -3.45 12.89
C ALA A 67 8.55 -3.60 12.30
N THR A 68 7.71 -2.56 12.40
CA THR A 68 6.31 -2.58 11.92
C THR A 68 6.15 -2.04 10.49
N ASN A 69 7.25 -1.80 9.78
CA ASN A 69 7.17 -1.37 8.39
C ASN A 69 6.63 -2.50 7.52
N THR A 70 5.42 -2.32 7.02
CA THR A 70 4.70 -3.32 6.23
C THR A 70 4.40 -2.78 4.85
N THR A 71 4.67 -3.55 3.81
CA THR A 71 4.27 -3.25 2.45
C THR A 71 3.09 -4.15 2.07
N ARG A 72 1.99 -3.53 1.65
CA ARG A 72 0.82 -4.26 1.18
C ARG A 72 0.81 -4.31 -0.35
N PHE A 73 0.69 -5.51 -0.89
CA PHE A 73 0.54 -5.76 -2.31
C PHE A 73 -0.91 -6.06 -2.63
N LEU A 74 -1.44 -5.45 -3.70
CA LEU A 74 -2.74 -5.77 -4.27
C LEU A 74 -2.55 -6.55 -5.56
N VAL A 75 -3.18 -7.72 -5.65
CA VAL A 75 -3.23 -8.49 -6.89
C VAL A 75 -4.32 -7.89 -7.78
N ILE A 76 -3.92 -7.42 -8.96
CA ILE A 76 -4.82 -6.80 -9.93
C ILE A 76 -5.16 -7.80 -11.03
N GLY A 77 -6.45 -7.93 -11.35
CA GLY A 77 -6.95 -8.82 -12.39
C GLY A 77 -8.03 -8.17 -13.26
N LEU A 78 -8.32 -8.77 -14.40
CA LEU A 78 -9.37 -8.31 -15.31
C LEU A 78 -10.78 -8.56 -14.78
N LYS A 79 -10.96 -9.55 -13.91
CA LYS A 79 -12.24 -9.88 -13.28
C LYS A 79 -12.12 -9.68 -11.77
N PRO A 80 -13.02 -8.93 -11.15
CA PRO A 80 -13.00 -8.74 -9.70
C PRO A 80 -13.37 -10.04 -8.99
N GLN A 81 -12.63 -10.39 -7.95
CA GLN A 81 -13.06 -11.37 -6.98
C GLN A 81 -14.08 -10.70 -6.05
N MET A 82 -15.16 -11.42 -5.69
CA MET A 82 -16.24 -10.87 -4.87
C MET A 82 -16.42 -11.65 -3.56
N GLN A 83 -15.36 -12.28 -3.07
CA GLN A 83 -15.33 -13.03 -1.82
C GLN A 83 -14.18 -12.57 -0.94
N GLY A 84 -14.45 -12.36 0.33
CA GLY A 84 -13.47 -11.91 1.31
C GLY A 84 -14.10 -11.13 2.45
N ASN A 85 -13.30 -10.83 3.45
CA ASN A 85 -13.68 -10.05 4.62
C ASN A 85 -13.25 -8.58 4.51
N ARG A 86 -12.74 -8.17 3.36
CA ARG A 86 -12.46 -6.79 2.97
C ARG A 86 -12.86 -6.57 1.52
N PHE A 87 -13.29 -5.37 1.22
CA PHE A 87 -13.57 -4.97 -0.16
C PHE A 87 -13.25 -3.50 -0.38
N SER A 88 -12.97 -3.17 -1.63
CA SER A 88 -12.63 -1.81 -2.04
C SER A 88 -13.66 -1.28 -3.02
N MET A 89 -14.00 0.00 -2.86
CA MET A 89 -14.88 0.74 -3.77
C MET A 89 -14.23 2.02 -4.23
N VAL A 90 -14.59 2.45 -5.42
CA VAL A 90 -14.40 3.82 -5.89
C VAL A 90 -15.76 4.48 -6.00
N LEU A 91 -15.89 5.66 -5.44
CA LEU A 91 -17.13 6.40 -5.49
C LEU A 91 -16.89 7.89 -5.79
N SER A 92 -17.89 8.55 -6.35
CA SER A 92 -17.92 10.00 -6.49
C SER A 92 -19.22 10.55 -5.89
N VAL A 93 -19.11 11.74 -5.31
CA VAL A 93 -20.23 12.44 -4.71
C VAL A 93 -20.34 13.84 -5.29
N LYS A 94 -21.53 14.40 -5.26
CA LYS A 94 -21.72 15.80 -5.56
C LYS A 94 -20.90 16.67 -4.60
N HIS A 95 -20.41 17.76 -5.10
CA HIS A 95 -19.69 18.74 -4.28
C HIS A 95 -20.66 19.54 -3.39
N GLU A 96 -21.22 18.86 -2.40
CA GLU A 96 -22.22 19.40 -1.49
C GLU A 96 -21.80 19.14 -0.03
N SER A 97 -22.17 20.08 0.85
CA SER A 97 -21.92 19.91 2.28
C SER A 97 -22.60 18.65 2.82
N GLY A 98 -21.85 17.81 3.53
CA GLY A 98 -22.35 16.57 4.12
C GLY A 98 -22.45 15.38 3.17
N ALA A 99 -22.14 15.50 1.88
CA ALA A 99 -22.26 14.38 0.94
C ALA A 99 -21.40 13.17 1.37
N LEU A 100 -20.15 13.40 1.73
CA LEU A 100 -19.25 12.34 2.21
C LEU A 100 -19.70 11.78 3.57
N ALA A 101 -20.24 12.61 4.47
CA ALA A 101 -20.73 12.18 5.77
C ALA A 101 -21.89 11.17 5.64
N LYS A 102 -22.80 11.35 4.68
CA LYS A 102 -23.89 10.39 4.41
C LYS A 102 -23.35 9.00 4.03
N ILE A 103 -22.26 8.92 3.29
CA ILE A 103 -21.65 7.65 2.92
C ILE A 103 -21.04 6.96 4.14
N ILE A 104 -20.32 7.71 4.96
CA ILE A 104 -19.74 7.18 6.20
C ILE A 104 -20.84 6.65 7.12
N ASP A 105 -21.94 7.39 7.25
CA ASP A 105 -23.11 6.96 8.01
C ASP A 105 -23.76 5.68 7.46
N CYS A 106 -23.89 5.55 6.12
CA CYS A 106 -24.41 4.33 5.50
C CYS A 106 -23.53 3.12 5.84
N ILE A 107 -22.21 3.26 5.75
CA ILE A 107 -21.26 2.19 6.06
C ILE A 107 -21.39 1.79 7.54
N ALA A 108 -21.39 2.77 8.44
CA ALA A 108 -21.47 2.54 9.88
C ALA A 108 -22.81 1.90 10.30
N LYS A 109 -23.94 2.36 9.76
CA LYS A 109 -25.29 1.80 10.05
C LYS A 109 -25.43 0.34 9.63
N ASN A 110 -24.71 -0.07 8.58
CA ASN A 110 -24.67 -1.46 8.13
C ASN A 110 -23.67 -2.33 8.90
N GLY A 111 -23.07 -1.82 9.99
CA GLY A 111 -22.12 -2.55 10.82
C GLY A 111 -20.78 -2.84 10.14
N LEU A 112 -20.43 -2.06 9.12
CA LEU A 112 -19.18 -2.18 8.39
C LEU A 112 -18.17 -1.14 8.90
N ASN A 113 -16.88 -1.47 8.84
CA ASN A 113 -15.79 -0.60 9.29
C ASN A 113 -15.01 -0.05 8.10
N MET A 114 -14.92 1.27 7.99
CA MET A 114 -14.07 1.91 6.98
C MET A 114 -12.63 1.95 7.47
N GLU A 115 -11.74 1.20 6.83
CA GLU A 115 -10.30 1.15 7.17
C GLU A 115 -9.49 2.26 6.51
N SER A 116 -9.87 2.66 5.30
CA SER A 116 -9.13 3.66 4.54
C SER A 116 -10.04 4.46 3.62
N ILE A 117 -9.75 5.74 3.50
CA ILE A 117 -10.33 6.62 2.49
C ILE A 117 -9.24 7.50 1.88
N GLN A 118 -9.18 7.54 0.55
CA GLN A 118 -8.24 8.38 -0.19
C GLN A 118 -8.97 9.14 -1.28
N SER A 119 -8.82 10.45 -1.31
CA SER A 119 -9.35 11.28 -2.38
C SER A 119 -8.35 11.45 -3.53
N ARG A 120 -8.87 11.48 -4.75
CA ARG A 120 -8.11 11.83 -5.96
C ARG A 120 -8.93 12.79 -6.82
N PRO A 121 -8.35 13.89 -7.31
CA PRO A 121 -9.06 14.82 -8.17
C PRO A 121 -9.41 14.16 -9.51
N MET A 122 -10.57 14.49 -10.06
CA MET A 122 -10.96 14.08 -11.40
C MET A 122 -10.23 14.93 -12.45
N LYS A 123 -9.61 14.29 -13.45
CA LYS A 123 -8.79 14.99 -14.46
C LYS A 123 -9.57 16.04 -15.26
N ASN A 124 -10.87 15.81 -15.52
CA ASN A 124 -11.68 16.61 -16.44
C ASN A 124 -12.79 17.41 -15.74
N LYS A 125 -12.83 17.42 -14.41
CA LYS A 125 -13.87 18.08 -13.62
C LYS A 125 -13.23 18.81 -12.44
N PRO A 126 -13.02 20.13 -12.54
CA PRO A 126 -12.47 20.93 -11.45
C PRO A 126 -13.31 20.77 -10.17
N PHE A 127 -12.63 20.60 -9.03
CA PHE A 127 -13.25 20.48 -7.72
C PHE A 127 -14.08 19.21 -7.48
N GLU A 128 -14.11 18.24 -8.41
CA GLU A 128 -14.69 16.93 -8.20
C GLU A 128 -13.62 15.88 -7.87
N TYR A 129 -13.98 14.92 -7.01
CA TYR A 129 -13.06 13.92 -6.48
C TYR A 129 -13.64 12.52 -6.59
N PHE A 130 -12.77 11.56 -6.89
CA PHE A 130 -12.99 10.15 -6.58
C PHE A 130 -12.51 9.86 -5.17
N PHE A 131 -13.25 9.03 -4.48
CA PHE A 131 -12.86 8.48 -3.20
C PHE A 131 -12.62 6.97 -3.36
N PHE A 132 -11.41 6.54 -3.05
CA PHE A 132 -11.09 5.13 -2.89
C PHE A 132 -11.34 4.79 -1.42
N VAL A 133 -12.22 3.82 -1.19
CA VAL A 133 -12.63 3.41 0.15
C VAL A 133 -12.35 1.94 0.31
N GLU A 134 -11.71 1.58 1.42
CA GLU A 134 -11.51 0.21 1.84
C GLU A 134 -12.37 -0.06 3.06
N ILE A 135 -13.10 -1.17 3.03
CA ILE A 135 -14.07 -1.54 4.03
C ILE A 135 -13.75 -2.94 4.54
N GLU A 136 -13.66 -3.07 5.86
CA GLU A 136 -13.64 -4.34 6.54
C GLU A 136 -15.07 -4.81 6.74
N GLY A 137 -15.36 -6.02 6.28
CA GLY A 137 -16.66 -6.66 6.35
C GLY A 137 -16.81 -7.75 5.30
N ASP A 138 -17.75 -8.66 5.56
CA ASP A 138 -18.07 -9.73 4.63
C ASP A 138 -18.82 -9.16 3.42
N MET A 139 -18.23 -9.28 2.24
CA MET A 139 -18.82 -8.81 0.98
C MET A 139 -20.19 -9.40 0.72
N SER A 140 -20.47 -10.64 1.16
CA SER A 140 -21.77 -11.28 1.01
C SER A 140 -22.88 -10.54 1.76
N LYS A 141 -22.55 -9.85 2.85
CA LYS A 141 -23.46 -9.07 3.71
C LYS A 141 -23.49 -7.58 3.35
N ALA A 142 -22.58 -7.13 2.49
CA ALA A 142 -22.42 -5.71 2.15
C ALA A 142 -23.40 -5.21 1.07
N ASN A 143 -24.23 -6.07 0.48
CA ASN A 143 -25.10 -5.71 -0.64
C ASN A 143 -26.09 -4.59 -0.30
N ASP A 144 -26.63 -4.57 0.91
CA ASP A 144 -27.57 -3.52 1.33
C ASP A 144 -26.84 -2.18 1.50
N CYS A 145 -25.68 -2.20 2.16
CA CYS A 145 -24.82 -1.03 2.28
C CYS A 145 -24.43 -0.47 0.89
N ILE A 146 -24.04 -1.32 -0.05
CA ILE A 146 -23.67 -0.89 -1.40
C ILE A 146 -24.84 -0.22 -2.10
N ARG A 147 -26.06 -0.77 -1.98
CA ARG A 147 -27.27 -0.16 -2.54
C ARG A 147 -27.59 1.20 -1.92
N GLU A 148 -27.46 1.33 -0.60
CA GLU A 148 -27.65 2.61 0.09
C GLU A 148 -26.60 3.63 -0.34
N VAL A 149 -25.32 3.25 -0.39
CA VAL A 149 -24.24 4.11 -0.89
C VAL A 149 -24.48 4.53 -2.33
N GLN A 150 -24.94 3.62 -3.20
CA GLN A 150 -25.29 3.94 -4.60
C GLN A 150 -26.41 4.98 -4.69
N SER A 151 -27.36 5.00 -3.75
CA SER A 151 -28.47 5.97 -3.76
C SER A 151 -28.05 7.41 -3.42
N VAL A 152 -26.91 7.59 -2.73
CA VAL A 152 -26.39 8.91 -2.29
C VAL A 152 -25.17 9.37 -3.07
N CYS A 153 -24.58 8.52 -3.90
CA CYS A 153 -23.43 8.81 -4.74
C CYS A 153 -23.83 9.13 -6.17
N GLU A 154 -23.01 9.88 -6.89
CA GLU A 154 -23.12 10.03 -8.34
C GLU A 154 -22.67 8.76 -9.07
N SER A 155 -21.62 8.13 -8.56
CA SER A 155 -21.15 6.86 -9.08
C SER A 155 -20.52 6.01 -7.98
N VAL A 156 -20.69 4.69 -8.09
CA VAL A 156 -20.04 3.69 -7.22
C VAL A 156 -19.59 2.52 -8.09
N LYS A 157 -18.35 2.12 -7.89
CA LYS A 157 -17.78 0.93 -8.50
C LYS A 157 -17.10 0.09 -7.42
N VAL A 158 -17.61 -1.11 -7.19
CA VAL A 158 -16.90 -2.12 -6.37
C VAL A 158 -15.73 -2.65 -7.20
N LEU A 159 -14.53 -2.57 -6.65
CA LEU A 159 -13.30 -3.01 -7.31
C LEU A 159 -13.03 -4.50 -7.09
N GLY A 160 -13.49 -5.02 -5.96
CA GLY A 160 -13.36 -6.43 -5.60
C GLY A 160 -13.29 -6.60 -4.09
N ALA A 161 -13.38 -7.87 -3.68
CA ALA A 161 -13.22 -8.30 -2.30
C ALA A 161 -12.01 -9.21 -2.16
N TYR A 162 -11.42 -9.23 -0.98
CA TYR A 162 -10.21 -10.01 -0.69
C TYR A 162 -10.12 -10.35 0.79
N THR A 163 -9.26 -11.29 1.11
CA THR A 163 -8.85 -11.60 2.49
C THR A 163 -7.38 -11.27 2.64
N LEU A 164 -7.01 -10.53 3.67
CA LEU A 164 -5.60 -10.27 3.97
C LEU A 164 -4.93 -11.60 4.34
N LYS A 165 -3.85 -11.91 3.64
CA LYS A 165 -2.90 -12.94 4.05
C LYS A 165 -1.74 -12.22 4.69
N GLU A 166 -1.53 -12.45 5.98
CA GLU A 166 -0.30 -12.05 6.64
C GLU A 166 0.74 -13.13 6.36
N GLU A 167 1.77 -12.79 5.60
CA GLU A 167 2.99 -13.61 5.55
C GLU A 167 3.76 -13.35 6.85
N LYS A 168 3.94 -14.43 7.60
CA LYS A 168 4.73 -14.43 8.85
C LYS A 168 6.22 -14.41 8.54
#